data_fc278fde95990d80256fc292e56bdbcb
#
_entry.id   fc278fde95990d80256fc292e56bdbcb
#
_cell.length_a   1.000
_cell.length_b   1.000
_cell.length_c   1.000
_cell.angle_alpha   90.00
_cell.angle_beta   90.00
_cell.angle_gamma   90.00
#
_symmetry.space_group_name_H-M   'P 1'
#
loop_
_entity.id
_entity.type
_entity.pdbx_description
1 polymer ?
#
loop_
_entity_poly.entity_id
_entity_poly.type
_entity_poly.pdbx_seq_one_letter_code
_entity_poly.pdbx_strand_id
1 'polypeptide(L)'
;MTNIEQSNEKRQRSQAVTQTEWEQYMAEKILRLIRHELYMDFRYMDVALSALSYQPKEGIDTLGTEGDHLFYSADHLLRVYPKNPVYLNRCYLHMILHLIFCHPWLQGSRNAADWDLACDIMIEYLIDHMEQTSVQRITGLLRRKVYKRLESVG
;
A
#
# COMPACT_ATOMS: atom_id res chain seq x y z
N MET A 1 -22.41 38.92 12.35
CA MET A 1 -22.38 37.88 11.33
C MET A 1 -23.69 37.92 10.55
N THR A 2 -23.56 38.22 9.28
CA THR A 2 -24.75 38.37 8.43
C THR A 2 -25.21 36.98 7.95
N ASN A 3 -26.53 36.82 7.71
CA ASN A 3 -27.15 35.59 7.19
C ASN A 3 -26.47 35.02 5.91
N ILE A 4 -25.82 35.91 5.17
CA ILE A 4 -25.07 35.57 3.93
C ILE A 4 -23.76 34.83 4.25
N GLU A 5 -23.04 35.24 5.29
CA GLU A 5 -21.79 34.59 5.71
C GLU A 5 -22.04 33.16 6.21
N GLN A 6 -23.08 32.97 7.03
CA GLN A 6 -23.47 31.64 7.51
C GLN A 6 -23.94 30.71 6.38
N SER A 7 -24.61 31.27 5.35
CA SER A 7 -25.02 30.50 4.18
C SER A 7 -23.82 30.07 3.32
N ASN A 8 -22.81 30.93 3.17
CA ASN A 8 -21.60 30.63 2.42
C ASN A 8 -20.73 29.60 3.15
N GLU A 9 -20.56 29.70 4.47
CA GLU A 9 -19.84 28.70 5.26
C GLU A 9 -20.51 27.31 5.19
N LYS A 10 -21.84 27.26 5.26
CA LYS A 10 -22.59 26.01 5.15
C LYS A 10 -22.44 25.36 3.76
N ARG A 11 -22.41 26.17 2.72
CA ARG A 11 -22.18 25.74 1.34
C ARG A 11 -20.76 25.21 1.12
N GLN A 12 -19.75 25.91 1.67
CA GLN A 12 -18.35 25.48 1.60
C GLN A 12 -18.11 24.17 2.36
N ARG A 13 -18.69 24.01 3.56
CA ARG A 13 -18.63 22.76 4.32
C ARG A 13 -19.29 21.59 3.58
N SER A 14 -20.45 21.82 2.98
CA SER A 14 -21.14 20.79 2.20
C SER A 14 -20.34 20.38 0.96
N GLN A 15 -19.71 21.32 0.27
CA GLN A 15 -18.84 21.03 -0.89
C GLN A 15 -17.56 20.28 -0.46
N ALA A 16 -16.94 20.65 0.65
CA ALA A 16 -15.75 19.98 1.17
C ALA A 16 -16.05 18.52 1.58
N VAL A 17 -17.18 18.28 2.23
CA VAL A 17 -17.61 16.91 2.61
C VAL A 17 -17.82 16.05 1.35
N THR A 18 -18.52 16.58 0.34
CA THR A 18 -18.78 15.89 -0.92
C THR A 18 -17.47 15.57 -1.68
N GLN A 19 -16.51 16.49 -1.66
CA GLN A 19 -15.20 16.29 -2.29
C GLN A 19 -14.42 15.17 -1.59
N THR A 20 -14.37 15.17 -0.27
CA THR A 20 -13.69 14.13 0.52
C THR A 20 -14.33 12.75 0.31
N GLU A 21 -15.64 12.66 0.29
CA GLU A 21 -16.38 11.42 0.02
C GLU A 21 -16.07 10.88 -1.38
N TRP A 22 -16.00 11.77 -2.38
CA TRP A 22 -15.63 11.40 -3.75
C TRP A 22 -14.19 10.88 -3.83
N GLU A 23 -13.25 11.56 -3.18
CA GLU A 23 -11.85 11.15 -3.13
C GLU A 23 -11.67 9.78 -2.48
N GLN A 24 -12.34 9.53 -1.36
CA GLN A 24 -12.34 8.23 -0.69
C GLN A 24 -12.92 7.13 -1.59
N TYR A 25 -14.06 7.40 -2.23
CA TYR A 25 -14.68 6.46 -3.16
C TYR A 25 -13.75 6.10 -4.33
N MET A 26 -13.07 7.09 -4.92
CA MET A 26 -12.13 6.87 -6.01
C MET A 26 -10.87 6.13 -5.54
N ALA A 27 -10.36 6.43 -4.34
CA ALA A 27 -9.24 5.74 -3.75
C ALA A 27 -9.55 4.24 -3.49
N GLU A 28 -10.73 3.92 -2.98
CA GLU A 28 -11.16 2.52 -2.83
C GLU A 28 -11.29 1.79 -4.16
N LYS A 29 -11.75 2.46 -5.22
CA LYS A 29 -11.74 1.88 -6.57
C LYS A 29 -10.32 1.55 -7.03
N ILE A 30 -9.35 2.42 -6.77
CA ILE A 30 -7.94 2.17 -7.08
C ILE A 30 -7.44 0.94 -6.31
N LEU A 31 -7.72 0.82 -5.02
CA LEU A 31 -7.33 -0.35 -4.23
C LEU A 31 -7.94 -1.65 -4.77
N ARG A 32 -9.19 -1.61 -5.21
CA ARG A 32 -9.84 -2.77 -5.86
C ARG A 32 -9.21 -3.14 -7.19
N LEU A 33 -8.79 -2.14 -7.99
CA LEU A 33 -8.07 -2.38 -9.24
C LEU A 33 -6.69 -3.01 -8.97
N ILE A 34 -5.94 -2.47 -8.01
CA ILE A 34 -4.66 -3.03 -7.57
C ILE A 34 -4.82 -4.48 -7.15
N ARG A 35 -5.80 -4.77 -6.28
CA ARG A 35 -6.10 -6.12 -5.85
C ARG A 35 -6.44 -7.03 -7.03
N HIS A 36 -7.21 -6.56 -7.98
CA HIS A 36 -7.59 -7.33 -9.17
C HIS A 36 -6.37 -7.64 -10.06
N GLU A 37 -5.50 -6.68 -10.29
CA GLU A 37 -4.26 -6.89 -11.05
C GLU A 37 -3.35 -7.92 -10.36
N LEU A 38 -3.18 -7.81 -9.04
CA LEU A 38 -2.43 -8.79 -8.26
C LEU A 38 -3.07 -10.17 -8.29
N TYR A 39 -4.40 -10.25 -8.21
CA TYR A 39 -5.11 -11.52 -8.31
C TYR A 39 -4.88 -12.22 -9.65
N MET A 40 -4.79 -11.49 -10.75
CA MET A 40 -4.53 -12.09 -12.06
C MET A 40 -3.17 -12.79 -12.11
N ASP A 41 -2.16 -12.25 -11.46
CA ASP A 41 -0.80 -12.80 -11.41
C ASP A 41 -0.59 -13.80 -10.24
N PHE A 42 -1.33 -13.64 -9.14
CA PHE A 42 -1.17 -14.39 -7.88
C PHE A 42 -2.48 -15.04 -7.42
N ARG A 43 -3.12 -15.82 -8.29
CA ARG A 43 -4.43 -16.46 -8.00
C ARG A 43 -4.43 -17.33 -6.74
N TYR A 44 -3.31 -17.96 -6.42
CA TYR A 44 -3.14 -18.77 -5.21
C TYR A 44 -3.14 -17.94 -3.92
N MET A 45 -3.03 -16.60 -4.01
CA MET A 45 -3.08 -15.68 -2.88
C MET A 45 -4.46 -15.02 -2.72
N ASP A 46 -5.50 -15.47 -3.39
CA ASP A 46 -6.83 -14.84 -3.41
C ASP A 46 -7.37 -14.55 -2.00
N VAL A 47 -7.29 -15.52 -1.11
CA VAL A 47 -7.74 -15.36 0.30
C VAL A 47 -7.00 -14.24 1.00
N ALA A 48 -5.66 -14.19 0.86
CA ALA A 48 -4.85 -13.16 1.48
C ALA A 48 -5.11 -11.77 0.86
N LEU A 49 -5.19 -11.68 -0.47
CA LEU A 49 -5.47 -10.44 -1.19
C LEU A 49 -6.85 -9.86 -0.84
N SER A 50 -7.80 -10.71 -0.46
CA SER A 50 -9.17 -10.32 -0.12
C SER A 50 -9.41 -10.15 1.38
N ALA A 51 -8.43 -10.45 2.23
CA ALA A 51 -8.61 -10.50 3.68
C ALA A 51 -8.71 -9.10 4.32
N LEU A 52 -8.15 -8.06 3.67
CA LEU A 52 -8.06 -6.73 4.27
C LEU A 52 -9.25 -5.86 3.94
N SER A 53 -9.80 -5.22 4.96
CA SER A 53 -10.77 -4.12 4.83
C SER A 53 -10.02 -2.78 4.69
N TYR A 54 -10.55 -1.87 3.87
CA TYR A 54 -9.91 -0.59 3.58
C TYR A 54 -10.37 0.48 4.56
N GLN A 55 -9.41 1.21 5.15
CA GLN A 55 -9.71 2.34 6.05
C GLN A 55 -8.91 3.58 5.66
N PRO A 56 -9.58 4.72 5.42
CA PRO A 56 -8.90 5.97 5.16
C PRO A 56 -8.16 6.45 6.42
N LYS A 57 -6.92 6.89 6.24
CA LYS A 57 -6.10 7.48 7.30
C LYS A 57 -5.30 8.64 6.75
N GLU A 58 -5.46 9.80 7.35
CA GLU A 58 -4.70 10.99 6.99
C GLU A 58 -3.26 10.90 7.52
N GLY A 59 -2.35 11.61 6.84
CA GLY A 59 -0.96 11.75 7.30
C GLY A 59 -0.06 10.54 7.06
N ILE A 60 -0.47 9.59 6.22
CA ILE A 60 0.40 8.51 5.75
C ILE A 60 0.78 8.71 4.28
N ASP A 61 2.05 8.48 3.97
CA ASP A 61 2.61 8.66 2.62
C ASP A 61 2.64 7.36 1.80
N THR A 62 2.06 6.29 2.31
CA THR A 62 2.01 4.96 1.67
C THR A 62 0.82 4.18 2.21
N LEU A 63 0.81 2.87 1.98
CA LEU A 63 -0.13 1.94 2.60
C LEU A 63 0.41 1.45 3.94
N GLY A 64 -0.47 1.18 4.89
CA GLY A 64 -0.12 0.58 6.18
C GLY A 64 -1.11 -0.52 6.54
N THR A 65 -0.72 -1.44 7.41
CA THR A 65 -1.61 -2.51 7.91
C THR A 65 -1.59 -2.59 9.42
N GLU A 66 -2.75 -2.89 9.98
CA GLU A 66 -2.89 -3.27 11.37
C GLU A 66 -4.06 -4.26 11.50
N GLY A 67 -3.76 -5.47 11.97
CA GLY A 67 -4.75 -6.55 12.01
C GLY A 67 -5.29 -6.90 10.63
N ASP A 68 -6.59 -6.78 10.44
CA ASP A 68 -7.31 -7.02 9.19
C ASP A 68 -7.64 -5.74 8.39
N HIS A 69 -6.99 -4.63 8.76
CA HIS A 69 -7.20 -3.34 8.10
C HIS A 69 -6.01 -2.93 7.25
N LEU A 70 -6.31 -2.41 6.05
CA LEU A 70 -5.38 -1.69 5.20
C LEU A 70 -5.69 -0.19 5.28
N PHE A 71 -4.75 0.56 5.84
CA PHE A 71 -4.85 2.03 5.91
C PHE A 71 -4.31 2.67 4.64
N TYR A 72 -5.00 3.68 4.16
CA TYR A 72 -4.62 4.42 2.96
C TYR A 72 -4.88 5.92 3.08
N SER A 73 -4.11 6.71 2.35
CA SER A 73 -4.40 8.13 2.10
C SER A 73 -5.01 8.26 0.70
N ALA A 74 -6.22 8.85 0.62
CA ALA A 74 -6.90 9.05 -0.66
C ALA A 74 -6.07 9.96 -1.59
N ASP A 75 -5.54 11.07 -1.08
CA ASP A 75 -4.67 11.97 -1.83
C ASP A 75 -3.45 11.25 -2.40
N HIS A 76 -2.77 10.43 -1.60
CA HIS A 76 -1.61 9.66 -2.05
C HIS A 76 -1.97 8.72 -3.21
N LEU A 77 -3.04 7.94 -3.07
CA LEU A 77 -3.47 7.00 -4.11
C LEU A 77 -3.86 7.70 -5.41
N LEU A 78 -4.66 8.77 -5.32
CA LEU A 78 -5.11 9.54 -6.48
C LEU A 78 -3.95 10.21 -7.22
N ARG A 79 -2.92 10.65 -6.49
CA ARG A 79 -1.74 11.29 -7.06
C ARG A 79 -0.76 10.30 -7.69
N VAL A 80 -0.58 9.13 -7.08
CA VAL A 80 0.45 8.16 -7.49
C VAL A 80 -0.05 7.18 -8.54
N TYR A 81 -1.27 6.68 -8.42
CA TYR A 81 -1.79 5.63 -9.31
C TYR A 81 -1.68 5.97 -10.81
N PRO A 82 -2.06 7.18 -11.28
CA PRO A 82 -1.95 7.52 -12.70
C PRO A 82 -0.52 7.55 -13.23
N LYS A 83 0.46 7.75 -12.35
CA LYS A 83 1.88 7.89 -12.71
C LYS A 83 2.64 6.58 -12.61
N ASN A 84 2.33 5.78 -11.61
CA ASN A 84 3.06 4.55 -11.33
C ASN A 84 2.17 3.51 -10.60
N PRO A 85 1.25 2.84 -11.31
CA PRO A 85 0.40 1.82 -10.72
C PRO A 85 1.20 0.62 -10.19
N VAL A 86 2.29 0.24 -10.85
CA VAL A 86 3.16 -0.87 -10.41
C VAL A 86 3.74 -0.62 -9.02
N TYR A 87 4.10 0.62 -8.70
CA TYR A 87 4.56 0.97 -7.36
C TYR A 87 3.51 0.66 -6.29
N LEU A 88 2.25 1.03 -6.54
CA LEU A 88 1.15 0.76 -5.62
C LEU A 88 0.80 -0.74 -5.53
N ASN A 89 0.89 -1.47 -6.64
CA ASN A 89 0.76 -2.93 -6.64
C ASN A 89 1.81 -3.55 -5.71
N ARG A 90 3.06 -3.09 -5.79
CA ARG A 90 4.13 -3.55 -4.90
C ARG A 90 3.88 -3.20 -3.45
N CYS A 91 3.43 -1.97 -3.15
CA CYS A 91 3.08 -1.57 -1.78
C CYS A 91 1.97 -2.46 -1.20
N TYR A 92 0.94 -2.76 -1.99
CA TYR A 92 -0.15 -3.62 -1.56
C TYR A 92 0.34 -5.05 -1.29
N LEU A 93 1.08 -5.64 -2.23
CA LEU A 93 1.66 -6.97 -2.07
C LEU A 93 2.62 -7.03 -0.88
N HIS A 94 3.43 -6.00 -0.66
CA HIS A 94 4.34 -5.87 0.48
C HIS A 94 3.57 -5.99 1.81
N MET A 95 2.46 -5.25 1.96
CA MET A 95 1.61 -5.35 3.15
C MET A 95 1.01 -6.75 3.34
N ILE A 96 0.54 -7.38 2.26
CA ILE A 96 0.01 -8.74 2.31
C ILE A 96 1.09 -9.75 2.74
N LEU A 97 2.31 -9.61 2.25
CA LEU A 97 3.40 -10.52 2.61
C LEU A 97 3.80 -10.38 4.08
N HIS A 98 3.79 -9.17 4.67
CA HIS A 98 3.98 -9.01 6.10
C HIS A 98 2.98 -9.82 6.93
N LEU A 99 1.72 -9.87 6.49
CA LEU A 99 0.67 -10.65 7.18
C LEU A 99 0.85 -12.15 6.96
N ILE A 100 1.15 -12.58 5.74
CA ILE A 100 1.40 -14.01 5.42
C ILE A 100 2.56 -14.56 6.25
N PHE A 101 3.64 -13.78 6.40
CA PHE A 101 4.81 -14.17 7.20
C PHE A 101 4.65 -13.88 8.69
N CYS A 102 3.50 -13.37 9.13
CA CYS A 102 3.20 -13.06 10.53
C CYS A 102 4.19 -12.08 11.19
N HIS A 103 4.85 -11.23 10.43
CA HIS A 103 5.88 -10.31 10.94
C HIS A 103 5.43 -9.46 12.13
N PRO A 104 4.20 -8.89 12.17
CA PRO A 104 3.74 -8.09 13.30
C PRO A 104 3.67 -8.88 14.62
N TRP A 105 3.49 -10.19 14.54
CA TRP A 105 3.32 -11.07 15.72
C TRP A 105 4.60 -11.82 16.12
N LEU A 106 5.60 -11.87 15.25
CA LEU A 106 6.84 -12.62 15.48
C LEU A 106 7.99 -11.77 16.01
N GLN A 107 7.80 -10.48 16.26
CA GLN A 107 8.83 -9.58 16.77
C GLN A 107 9.44 -10.09 18.09
N GLY A 108 8.59 -10.51 19.05
CA GLY A 108 9.02 -10.97 20.37
C GLY A 108 9.79 -9.87 21.13
N SER A 109 10.95 -10.21 21.67
CA SER A 109 11.82 -9.29 22.43
C SER A 109 12.84 -8.54 21.55
N ARG A 110 12.77 -8.64 20.23
CA ARG A 110 13.70 -7.97 19.31
C ARG A 110 13.46 -6.47 19.28
N ASN A 111 14.51 -5.69 18.97
CA ASN A 111 14.35 -4.27 18.72
C ASN A 111 13.36 -4.05 17.56
N ALA A 112 12.32 -3.22 17.75
CA ALA A 112 11.25 -3.03 16.77
C ALA A 112 11.79 -2.48 15.45
N ALA A 113 12.64 -1.45 15.48
CA ALA A 113 13.16 -0.82 14.28
C ALA A 113 14.06 -1.78 13.45
N ASP A 114 14.91 -2.57 14.13
CA ASP A 114 15.76 -3.55 13.45
C ASP A 114 14.92 -4.70 12.87
N TRP A 115 13.88 -5.13 13.59
CA TRP A 115 12.96 -6.16 13.15
C TRP A 115 12.19 -5.71 11.89
N ASP A 116 11.60 -4.52 11.93
CA ASP A 116 10.83 -3.96 10.82
C ASP A 116 11.70 -3.81 9.58
N LEU A 117 12.91 -3.27 9.74
CA LEU A 117 13.87 -3.11 8.64
C LEU A 117 14.26 -4.47 8.03
N ALA A 118 14.53 -5.48 8.85
CA ALA A 118 14.89 -6.81 8.37
C ALA A 118 13.73 -7.46 7.61
N CYS A 119 12.50 -7.33 8.11
CA CYS A 119 11.29 -7.82 7.45
C CYS A 119 11.04 -7.12 6.12
N ASP A 120 11.19 -5.79 6.06
CA ASP A 120 11.05 -5.00 4.84
C ASP A 120 12.08 -5.42 3.77
N ILE A 121 13.32 -5.59 4.15
CA ILE A 121 14.39 -6.04 3.24
C ILE A 121 14.06 -7.42 2.69
N MET A 122 13.62 -8.34 3.53
CA MET A 122 13.27 -9.70 3.12
C MET A 122 12.08 -9.69 2.12
N ILE A 123 11.04 -8.92 2.40
CA ILE A 123 9.87 -8.83 1.52
C ILE A 123 10.25 -8.18 0.19
N GLU A 124 10.98 -7.08 0.19
CA GLU A 124 11.41 -6.43 -1.05
C GLU A 124 12.31 -7.36 -1.88
N TYR A 125 13.17 -8.13 -1.22
CA TYR A 125 13.97 -9.17 -1.88
C TYR A 125 13.08 -10.21 -2.58
N LEU A 126 12.07 -10.72 -1.90
CA LEU A 126 11.12 -11.67 -2.48
C LEU A 126 10.37 -11.08 -3.68
N ILE A 127 9.82 -9.87 -3.54
CA ILE A 127 9.08 -9.21 -4.61
C ILE A 127 9.99 -8.92 -5.82
N ASP A 128 11.24 -8.54 -5.60
CA ASP A 128 12.21 -8.28 -6.68
C ASP A 128 12.59 -9.57 -7.46
N HIS A 129 12.38 -10.74 -6.87
CA HIS A 129 12.58 -12.05 -7.54
C HIS A 129 11.30 -12.60 -8.20
N MET A 130 10.17 -11.92 -8.02
CA MET A 130 8.95 -12.27 -8.71
C MET A 130 8.99 -11.76 -10.16
N GLU A 131 8.61 -12.63 -11.11
CA GLU A 131 8.66 -12.30 -12.55
C GLU A 131 7.35 -11.72 -13.09
N GLN A 132 6.34 -11.63 -12.24
CA GLN A 132 5.01 -11.13 -12.60
C GLN A 132 5.04 -9.66 -12.98
N THR A 133 4.39 -9.32 -14.10
CA THR A 133 4.40 -7.98 -14.68
C THR A 133 3.75 -6.93 -13.79
N SER A 134 2.77 -7.32 -12.99
CA SER A 134 2.06 -6.42 -12.06
C SER A 134 2.96 -5.82 -10.97
N VAL A 135 4.10 -6.46 -10.68
CA VAL A 135 5.06 -6.02 -9.63
C VAL A 135 6.48 -5.82 -10.13
N GLN A 136 6.74 -6.02 -11.42
CA GLN A 136 8.08 -5.91 -11.99
C GLN A 136 8.54 -4.46 -12.10
N ARG A 137 9.73 -4.16 -11.58
CA ARG A 137 10.38 -2.84 -11.71
C ARG A 137 11.44 -2.84 -12.81
N ILE A 138 11.55 -1.74 -13.52
CA ILE A 138 12.67 -1.48 -14.46
C ILE A 138 14.02 -1.50 -13.71
N THR A 139 14.04 -1.02 -12.47
CA THR A 139 15.24 -1.01 -11.60
C THR A 139 15.55 -2.35 -10.93
N GLY A 140 14.71 -3.36 -11.08
CA GLY A 140 14.91 -4.70 -10.49
C GLY A 140 16.22 -5.36 -10.93
N LEU A 141 16.67 -5.10 -12.16
CA LEU A 141 17.94 -5.61 -12.68
C LEU A 141 19.16 -5.09 -11.90
N LEU A 142 19.13 -3.83 -11.46
CA LEU A 142 20.22 -3.24 -10.66
C LEU A 142 20.23 -3.83 -9.24
N ARG A 143 19.08 -4.00 -8.62
CA ARG A 143 18.94 -4.62 -7.29
C ARG A 143 19.40 -6.08 -7.30
N ARG A 144 19.05 -6.87 -8.32
CA ARG A 144 19.51 -8.26 -8.48
C ARG A 144 21.05 -8.37 -8.50
N LYS A 145 21.75 -7.40 -9.07
CA LYS A 145 23.23 -7.36 -9.03
C LYS A 145 23.76 -7.12 -7.62
N VAL A 146 23.08 -6.29 -6.83
CA VAL A 146 23.46 -6.04 -5.42
C VAL A 146 23.20 -7.28 -4.58
N TYR A 147 22.05 -7.94 -4.73
CA TYR A 147 21.72 -9.16 -4.01
C TYR A 147 22.72 -10.29 -4.29
N LYS A 148 23.07 -10.53 -5.56
CA LYS A 148 24.10 -11.53 -5.92
C LYS A 148 25.46 -11.26 -5.27
N ARG A 149 25.82 -10.00 -5.08
CA ARG A 149 27.04 -9.64 -4.36
C ARG A 149 26.94 -9.95 -2.87
N LEU A 150 25.79 -9.71 -2.25
CA LEU A 150 25.54 -10.01 -0.83
C LEU A 150 25.56 -11.53 -0.59
N GLU A 151 24.94 -12.31 -1.47
CA GLU A 151 24.93 -13.79 -1.42
C GLU A 151 26.33 -14.38 -1.59
N SER A 152 27.24 -13.72 -2.33
CA SER A 152 28.61 -14.19 -2.55
C SER A 152 29.57 -13.90 -1.39
N VAL A 153 29.15 -13.11 -0.41
CA VAL A 153 29.96 -12.69 0.77
C VAL A 153 29.58 -13.49 2.03
N GLY A 154 28.48 -14.24 2.00
CA GLY A 154 28.04 -15.13 3.09
C GLY A 154 28.39 -16.57 2.80
#